data_2a6ab4d8886f236bc0638b47f7b12639
#
_entry.id   2a6ab4d8886f236bc0638b47f7b12639
#
_cell.length_a   1.000
_cell.length_b   1.000
_cell.length_c   1.000
_cell.angle_alpha   90.00
_cell.angle_beta   90.00
_cell.angle_gamma   90.00
#
_symmetry.space_group_name_H-M   'P 1'
#
loop_
_entity.id
_entity.type
_entity.pdbx_description
1 polymer ?
#
loop_
_entity_poly.entity_id
_entity_poly.type
_entity_poly.pdbx_seq_one_letter_code
_entity_poly.pdbx_strand_id
1 'polypeptide(L)'
;MYQNLALLAAFLLTYSIFAGRFESRLLNGPLMFMLAGLILGPAFLGILQPRIDSHGLRILAELTLAIVLFSDAANADLKVLKAHEGLPLRLLLIGLPLTMLSGWLLGIWLFPQAPLIELALLAILLAPTDAALGKAVVTNPKVAAPVRERLNVESGLNDGICVPVLLMFLALLIEEHTQSPLSLAIELFFEELGIGALIGGTLTFMAWLMQRYSAKHHWQTPMWSQLTLPGLAVLCFATAQTLGGSGFIAAFVGGLLASYLFAEQKHDLLKASEEFASLLSIITWVVFGALVIPSVWSSFTVDVWLYALLSLTVIRIVPVLVSLAGTGFDFETRLFIGWFGPRGLASIVFAIMILDYPLQTGRTLVAVAACTVLLSVLLHGLSANPWVSRLANRIN
;
A
#
# COMPACT_ATOMS: atom_id res chain seq x y z
N MET A 1 10.29 -13.05 -24.39
CA MET A 1 10.28 -11.68 -23.82
C MET A 1 9.32 -10.76 -24.56
N TYR A 2 9.49 -10.51 -25.86
CA TYR A 2 8.63 -9.59 -26.63
C TYR A 2 7.14 -9.96 -26.68
N GLN A 3 6.80 -11.26 -26.68
CA GLN A 3 5.42 -11.72 -26.60
C GLN A 3 4.71 -11.25 -25.33
N ASN A 4 5.36 -11.37 -24.16
CA ASN A 4 4.80 -10.90 -22.89
C ASN A 4 4.60 -9.37 -22.91
N LEU A 5 5.58 -8.64 -23.46
CA LEU A 5 5.48 -7.18 -23.59
C LEU A 5 4.32 -6.78 -24.51
N ALA A 6 4.16 -7.46 -25.65
CA ALA A 6 3.06 -7.24 -26.57
C ALA A 6 1.70 -7.51 -25.92
N LEU A 7 1.58 -8.58 -25.13
CA LEU A 7 0.35 -8.92 -24.41
C LEU A 7 0.00 -7.88 -23.34
N LEU A 8 1.01 -7.47 -22.56
CA LEU A 8 0.81 -6.41 -21.55
C LEU A 8 0.42 -5.07 -22.20
N ALA A 9 1.09 -4.70 -23.29
CA ALA A 9 0.77 -3.50 -24.03
C ALA A 9 -0.63 -3.55 -24.67
N ALA A 10 -1.01 -4.68 -25.26
CA ALA A 10 -2.35 -4.88 -25.82
C ALA A 10 -3.44 -4.83 -24.75
N PHE A 11 -3.17 -5.44 -23.58
CA PHE A 11 -4.07 -5.36 -22.43
C PHE A 11 -4.21 -3.92 -21.93
N LEU A 12 -3.10 -3.22 -21.73
CA LEU A 12 -3.09 -1.83 -21.27
C LEU A 12 -3.84 -0.91 -22.27
N LEU A 13 -3.57 -1.07 -23.56
CA LEU A 13 -4.25 -0.33 -24.61
C LEU A 13 -5.76 -0.60 -24.61
N THR A 14 -6.15 -1.87 -24.56
CA THR A 14 -7.57 -2.25 -24.51
C THR A 14 -8.25 -1.69 -23.26
N TYR A 15 -7.59 -1.84 -22.10
CA TYR A 15 -8.12 -1.31 -20.85
C TYR A 15 -8.27 0.21 -20.90
N SER A 16 -7.27 0.96 -21.38
CA SER A 16 -7.31 2.43 -21.45
C SER A 16 -8.45 2.94 -22.35
N ILE A 17 -8.75 2.25 -23.45
CA ILE A 17 -9.85 2.61 -24.36
C ILE A 17 -11.21 2.36 -23.70
N PHE A 18 -11.35 1.28 -22.95
CA PHE A 18 -12.62 0.84 -22.39
C PHE A 18 -12.76 1.07 -20.87
N ALA A 19 -11.79 1.73 -20.23
CA ALA A 19 -11.76 1.95 -18.78
C ALA A 19 -13.07 2.54 -18.23
N GLY A 20 -13.61 3.56 -18.88
CA GLY A 20 -14.87 4.18 -18.48
C GLY A 20 -16.10 3.24 -18.51
N ARG A 21 -16.04 2.16 -19.30
CA ARG A 21 -17.05 1.11 -19.32
C ARG A 21 -16.85 0.09 -18.19
N PHE A 22 -15.60 -0.27 -17.94
CA PHE A 22 -15.25 -1.30 -16.95
C PHE A 22 -15.38 -0.75 -15.52
N GLU A 23 -14.89 0.46 -15.24
CA GLU A 23 -14.92 1.07 -13.90
C GLU A 23 -16.32 1.58 -13.48
N SER A 24 -17.30 1.57 -14.39
CA SER A 24 -18.57 2.27 -14.18
C SER A 24 -19.57 1.58 -13.25
N ARG A 25 -19.47 0.27 -12.94
CA ARG A 25 -20.53 -0.43 -12.18
C ARG A 25 -20.13 -1.48 -11.15
N LEU A 26 -19.19 -2.39 -11.45
CA LEU A 26 -18.93 -3.56 -10.59
C LEU A 26 -17.46 -3.98 -10.54
N LEU A 27 -16.63 -3.47 -11.46
CA LEU A 27 -15.23 -3.89 -11.59
C LEU A 27 -14.32 -2.70 -11.28
N ASN A 28 -13.40 -2.89 -10.36
CA ASN A 28 -12.31 -1.93 -10.14
C ASN A 28 -11.08 -2.33 -10.98
N GLY A 29 -10.20 -1.36 -11.28
CA GLY A 29 -9.00 -1.58 -12.07
C GLY A 29 -8.15 -2.75 -11.56
N PRO A 30 -7.75 -2.76 -10.27
CA PRO A 30 -6.96 -3.84 -9.68
C PRO A 30 -7.55 -5.25 -9.88
N LEU A 31 -8.86 -5.43 -9.79
CA LEU A 31 -9.52 -6.70 -10.07
C LEU A 31 -9.31 -7.13 -11.52
N MET A 32 -9.50 -6.20 -12.45
CA MET A 32 -9.31 -6.48 -13.89
C MET A 32 -7.86 -6.86 -14.20
N PHE A 33 -6.89 -6.15 -13.61
CA PHE A 33 -5.47 -6.41 -13.81
C PHE A 33 -5.05 -7.76 -13.23
N MET A 34 -5.49 -8.07 -12.02
CA MET A 34 -5.23 -9.34 -11.35
C MET A 34 -5.87 -10.51 -12.11
N LEU A 35 -7.13 -10.38 -12.54
CA LEU A 35 -7.81 -11.41 -13.35
C LEU A 35 -7.16 -11.58 -14.71
N ALA A 36 -6.74 -10.50 -15.38
CA ALA A 36 -6.00 -10.60 -16.63
C ALA A 36 -4.69 -11.38 -16.44
N GLY A 37 -3.94 -11.08 -15.37
CA GLY A 37 -2.73 -11.84 -15.02
C GLY A 37 -3.02 -13.31 -14.77
N LEU A 38 -4.04 -13.62 -13.99
CA LEU A 38 -4.43 -15.00 -13.67
C LEU A 38 -4.89 -15.78 -14.92
N ILE A 39 -5.73 -15.18 -15.77
CA ILE A 39 -6.28 -15.83 -16.96
C ILE A 39 -5.20 -16.01 -18.04
N LEU A 40 -4.42 -14.96 -18.32
CA LEU A 40 -3.37 -15.01 -19.33
C LEU A 40 -2.12 -15.76 -18.84
N GLY A 41 -1.96 -15.90 -17.54
CA GLY A 41 -0.81 -16.51 -16.87
C GLY A 41 -0.71 -18.03 -17.05
N PRO A 42 0.37 -18.62 -16.48
CA PRO A 42 0.67 -20.05 -16.61
C PRO A 42 -0.41 -20.98 -16.07
N ALA A 43 -1.22 -20.50 -15.12
CA ALA A 43 -2.25 -21.32 -14.46
C ALA A 43 -3.46 -21.63 -15.36
N PHE A 44 -3.78 -20.77 -16.34
CA PHE A 44 -4.93 -20.95 -17.22
C PHE A 44 -4.51 -21.03 -18.69
N LEU A 45 -4.34 -19.91 -19.38
CA LEU A 45 -4.06 -19.91 -20.82
C LEU A 45 -2.57 -20.16 -21.15
N GLY A 46 -1.65 -19.87 -20.24
CA GLY A 46 -0.21 -20.03 -20.42
C GLY A 46 0.38 -19.13 -21.51
N ILE A 47 -0.36 -18.09 -21.96
CA ILE A 47 0.08 -17.18 -23.02
C ILE A 47 1.06 -16.15 -22.46
N LEU A 48 0.77 -15.62 -21.27
CA LEU A 48 1.64 -14.74 -20.52
C LEU A 48 2.56 -15.60 -19.64
N GLN A 49 3.83 -15.67 -19.99
CA GLN A 49 4.84 -16.40 -19.21
C GLN A 49 5.89 -15.40 -18.70
N PRO A 50 5.64 -14.69 -17.60
CA PRO A 50 6.60 -13.77 -17.04
C PRO A 50 7.83 -14.57 -16.60
N ARG A 51 8.94 -14.38 -17.31
CA ARG A 51 10.25 -14.90 -16.89
C ARG A 51 10.93 -13.87 -16.03
N ILE A 52 10.32 -13.59 -14.89
CA ILE A 52 10.86 -12.68 -13.88
C ILE A 52 11.38 -13.58 -12.77
N ASP A 53 12.66 -13.50 -12.49
CA ASP A 53 13.25 -14.14 -11.32
C ASP A 53 12.77 -13.44 -10.03
N SER A 54 13.02 -14.05 -8.89
CA SER A 54 12.62 -13.48 -7.59
C SER A 54 13.20 -12.08 -7.37
N HIS A 55 14.43 -11.84 -7.82
CA HIS A 55 15.10 -10.55 -7.69
C HIS A 55 14.42 -9.45 -8.54
N GLY A 56 14.11 -9.74 -9.80
CA GLY A 56 13.39 -8.80 -10.66
C GLY A 56 11.97 -8.50 -10.18
N LEU A 57 11.28 -9.53 -9.66
CA LEU A 57 9.96 -9.36 -9.05
C LEU A 57 10.03 -8.43 -7.83
N ARG A 58 11.05 -8.62 -6.99
CA ARG A 58 11.30 -7.79 -5.81
C ARG A 58 11.57 -6.34 -6.21
N ILE A 59 12.50 -6.09 -7.14
CA ILE A 59 12.81 -4.72 -7.61
C ILE A 59 11.57 -4.02 -8.14
N LEU A 60 10.77 -4.71 -8.97
CA LEU A 60 9.51 -4.17 -9.48
C LEU A 60 8.57 -3.77 -8.33
N ALA A 61 8.39 -4.67 -7.36
CA ALA A 61 7.54 -4.47 -6.22
C ALA A 61 8.03 -3.30 -5.34
N GLU A 62 9.32 -3.26 -5.04
CA GLU A 62 9.95 -2.22 -4.22
C GLU A 62 9.86 -0.84 -4.88
N LEU A 63 10.18 -0.71 -6.17
CA LEU A 63 10.07 0.56 -6.90
C LEU A 63 8.61 1.02 -6.99
N THR A 64 7.69 0.10 -7.23
CA THR A 64 6.27 0.41 -7.26
C THR A 64 5.82 0.99 -5.91
N LEU A 65 6.14 0.31 -4.81
CA LEU A 65 5.77 0.77 -3.48
C LEU A 65 6.46 2.08 -3.12
N ALA A 66 7.73 2.27 -3.47
CA ALA A 66 8.46 3.51 -3.18
C ALA A 66 7.81 4.72 -3.86
N ILE A 67 7.44 4.61 -5.14
CA ILE A 67 6.77 5.69 -5.87
C ILE A 67 5.35 5.92 -5.34
N VAL A 68 4.61 4.86 -5.02
CA VAL A 68 3.28 4.96 -4.42
C VAL A 68 3.37 5.64 -3.05
N LEU A 69 4.25 5.18 -2.15
CA LEU A 69 4.46 5.78 -0.83
C LEU A 69 4.82 7.26 -0.90
N PHE A 70 5.75 7.62 -1.81
CA PHE A 70 6.14 9.01 -2.02
C PHE A 70 4.94 9.84 -2.51
N SER A 71 4.20 9.35 -3.52
CA SER A 71 3.06 10.05 -4.11
C SER A 71 1.92 10.23 -3.10
N ASP A 72 1.59 9.19 -2.34
CA ASP A 72 0.54 9.21 -1.33
C ASP A 72 0.91 10.15 -0.16
N ALA A 73 2.15 10.10 0.31
CA ALA A 73 2.66 11.02 1.32
C ALA A 73 2.70 12.47 0.82
N ALA A 74 3.12 12.69 -0.44
CA ALA A 74 3.11 14.01 -1.06
C ALA A 74 1.69 14.53 -1.30
N ASN A 75 0.73 13.64 -1.55
CA ASN A 75 -0.68 14.01 -1.71
C ASN A 75 -1.41 14.28 -0.38
N ALA A 76 -0.91 13.73 0.73
CA ALA A 76 -1.52 13.91 2.03
C ALA A 76 -1.67 15.40 2.41
N ASP A 77 -2.87 15.82 2.81
CA ASP A 77 -3.08 17.16 3.34
C ASP A 77 -2.87 17.17 4.86
N LEU A 78 -1.68 17.60 5.27
CA LEU A 78 -1.31 17.70 6.69
C LEU A 78 -2.16 18.71 7.48
N LYS A 79 -2.89 19.63 6.80
CA LYS A 79 -3.83 20.53 7.45
C LYS A 79 -5.09 19.78 7.89
N VAL A 80 -5.54 18.82 7.07
CA VAL A 80 -6.66 17.95 7.41
C VAL A 80 -6.33 17.09 8.63
N LEU A 81 -5.09 16.63 8.75
CA LEU A 81 -4.61 15.88 9.91
C LEU A 81 -4.78 16.67 11.24
N LYS A 82 -4.59 18.01 11.19
CA LYS A 82 -4.69 18.91 12.36
C LYS A 82 -6.09 19.46 12.58
N ALA A 83 -6.86 19.68 11.52
CA ALA A 83 -8.10 20.49 11.57
C ALA A 83 -9.35 19.70 12.01
N HIS A 84 -9.37 18.36 11.92
CA HIS A 84 -10.56 17.55 12.17
C HIS A 84 -10.44 16.68 13.43
N GLU A 85 -10.27 17.30 14.58
CA GLU A 85 -10.32 16.63 15.90
C GLU A 85 -9.39 15.41 16.06
N GLY A 86 -8.31 15.34 15.29
CA GLY A 86 -7.34 14.25 15.36
C GLY A 86 -7.86 12.88 14.92
N LEU A 87 -8.94 12.81 14.17
CA LEU A 87 -9.57 11.54 13.76
C LEU A 87 -8.67 10.64 12.90
N PRO A 88 -7.99 11.13 11.83
CA PRO A 88 -7.00 10.32 11.14
C PRO A 88 -5.88 9.84 12.06
N LEU A 89 -5.47 10.71 12.99
CA LEU A 89 -4.44 10.36 13.97
C LEU A 89 -4.89 9.25 14.92
N ARG A 90 -6.17 9.21 15.31
CA ARG A 90 -6.73 8.11 16.12
C ARG A 90 -6.77 6.79 15.34
N LEU A 91 -7.10 6.82 14.06
CA LEU A 91 -7.06 5.62 13.21
C LEU A 91 -5.63 5.10 13.06
N LEU A 92 -4.65 5.99 12.89
CA LEU A 92 -3.24 5.62 12.75
C LEU A 92 -2.59 5.21 14.07
N LEU A 93 -2.85 5.90 15.19
CA LEU A 93 -2.17 5.64 16.47
C LEU A 93 -2.90 4.63 17.36
N ILE A 94 -4.19 4.43 17.19
CA ILE A 94 -4.99 3.48 17.97
C ILE A 94 -5.50 2.36 17.07
N GLY A 95 -6.15 2.70 15.97
CA GLY A 95 -6.78 1.73 15.07
C GLY A 95 -5.76 0.78 14.45
N LEU A 96 -4.65 1.32 13.91
CA LEU A 96 -3.63 0.52 13.22
C LEU A 96 -2.89 -0.44 14.17
N PRO A 97 -2.37 -0.01 15.35
CA PRO A 97 -1.77 -0.94 16.32
C PRO A 97 -2.75 -2.00 16.84
N LEU A 98 -4.01 -1.65 17.08
CA LEU A 98 -5.03 -2.61 17.49
C LEU A 98 -5.35 -3.61 16.37
N THR A 99 -5.31 -3.18 15.10
CA THR A 99 -5.48 -4.07 13.94
C THR A 99 -4.32 -5.07 13.86
N MET A 100 -3.07 -4.60 14.03
CA MET A 100 -1.90 -5.48 14.08
C MET A 100 -1.98 -6.47 15.23
N LEU A 101 -2.30 -6.01 16.44
CA LEU A 101 -2.45 -6.86 17.62
C LEU A 101 -3.56 -7.91 17.44
N SER A 102 -4.71 -7.50 16.93
CA SER A 102 -5.84 -8.41 16.69
C SER A 102 -5.51 -9.47 15.63
N GLY A 103 -4.78 -9.06 14.56
CA GLY A 103 -4.29 -9.97 13.54
C GLY A 103 -3.29 -10.97 14.09
N TRP A 104 -2.37 -10.53 14.93
CA TRP A 104 -1.40 -11.38 15.59
C TRP A 104 -2.07 -12.43 16.50
N LEU A 105 -3.01 -11.99 17.35
CA LEU A 105 -3.76 -12.88 18.23
C LEU A 105 -4.58 -13.93 17.45
N LEU A 106 -5.22 -13.52 16.34
CA LEU A 106 -5.91 -14.46 15.45
C LEU A 106 -4.91 -15.45 14.82
N GLY A 107 -3.73 -14.97 14.41
CA GLY A 107 -2.66 -15.80 13.86
C GLY A 107 -2.24 -16.89 14.83
N ILE A 108 -2.03 -16.57 16.10
CA ILE A 108 -1.69 -17.53 17.17
C ILE A 108 -2.78 -18.61 17.30
N TRP A 109 -4.02 -18.23 17.18
CA TRP A 109 -5.14 -19.17 17.31
C TRP A 109 -5.29 -20.10 16.09
N LEU A 110 -5.14 -19.58 14.87
CA LEU A 110 -5.31 -20.35 13.63
C LEU A 110 -4.08 -21.12 13.20
N PHE A 111 -2.88 -20.58 13.51
CA PHE A 111 -1.60 -21.17 13.12
C PHE A 111 -0.69 -21.44 14.32
N PRO A 112 -1.10 -22.31 15.27
CA PRO A 112 -0.40 -22.50 16.56
C PRO A 112 1.00 -23.06 16.43
N GLN A 113 1.38 -23.59 15.26
CA GLN A 113 2.73 -24.12 14.99
C GLN A 113 3.67 -23.07 14.38
N ALA A 114 3.15 -21.89 14.00
CA ALA A 114 3.96 -20.85 13.39
C ALA A 114 4.70 -20.02 14.47
N PRO A 115 5.95 -19.60 14.23
CA PRO A 115 6.68 -18.71 15.13
C PRO A 115 5.93 -17.40 15.38
N LEU A 116 5.95 -16.92 16.62
CA LEU A 116 5.25 -15.70 17.03
C LEU A 116 5.68 -14.46 16.23
N ILE A 117 6.96 -14.38 15.86
CA ILE A 117 7.52 -13.30 15.03
C ILE A 117 6.92 -13.35 13.62
N GLU A 118 6.81 -14.54 13.02
CA GLU A 118 6.24 -14.69 11.69
C GLU A 118 4.74 -14.35 11.68
N LEU A 119 4.01 -14.68 12.74
CA LEU A 119 2.61 -14.27 12.91
C LEU A 119 2.46 -12.76 13.10
N ALA A 120 3.42 -12.11 13.77
CA ALA A 120 3.46 -10.65 13.86
C ALA A 120 3.73 -10.02 12.49
N LEU A 121 4.67 -10.55 11.71
CA LEU A 121 4.91 -10.14 10.33
C LEU A 121 3.64 -10.28 9.47
N LEU A 122 2.89 -11.39 9.60
CA LEU A 122 1.61 -11.59 8.93
C LEU A 122 0.60 -10.48 9.28
N ALA A 123 0.48 -10.15 10.54
CA ALA A 123 -0.44 -9.10 10.99
C ALA A 123 -0.02 -7.72 10.47
N ILE A 124 1.27 -7.43 10.46
CA ILE A 124 1.83 -6.15 9.98
C ILE A 124 1.64 -6.02 8.47
N LEU A 125 1.96 -7.03 7.68
CA LEU A 125 1.83 -6.97 6.21
C LEU A 125 0.37 -6.83 5.74
N LEU A 126 -0.59 -7.25 6.59
CA LEU A 126 -2.02 -7.12 6.33
C LEU A 126 -2.67 -5.93 7.07
N ALA A 127 -1.91 -5.10 7.76
CA ALA A 127 -2.44 -3.90 8.43
C ALA A 127 -2.66 -2.71 7.47
N PRO A 128 -1.80 -2.44 6.45
CA PRO A 128 -1.99 -1.33 5.53
C PRO A 128 -3.29 -1.40 4.73
N THR A 129 -3.83 -0.25 4.36
CA THR A 129 -5.06 -0.16 3.54
C THR A 129 -4.79 0.63 2.26
N ASP A 130 -5.37 0.20 1.15
CA ASP A 130 -5.08 0.71 -0.20
C ASP A 130 -6.15 1.71 -0.67
N ALA A 131 -5.77 2.98 -0.81
CA ALA A 131 -6.66 4.03 -1.30
C ALA A 131 -7.11 3.80 -2.75
N ALA A 132 -6.27 3.19 -3.60
CA ALA A 132 -6.60 2.93 -5.00
C ALA A 132 -7.75 1.93 -5.12
N LEU A 133 -7.79 0.90 -4.28
CA LEU A 133 -8.93 -0.02 -4.16
C LEU A 133 -10.19 0.66 -3.61
N GLY A 134 -10.00 1.66 -2.73
CA GLY A 134 -11.05 2.49 -2.16
C GLY A 134 -11.48 3.66 -3.06
N LYS A 135 -10.90 3.84 -4.25
CA LYS A 135 -11.13 5.00 -5.14
C LYS A 135 -12.61 5.30 -5.37
N ALA A 136 -13.43 4.26 -5.59
CA ALA A 136 -14.88 4.40 -5.77
C ALA A 136 -15.60 5.03 -4.56
N VAL A 137 -14.97 5.04 -3.38
CA VAL A 137 -15.47 5.65 -2.14
C VAL A 137 -14.83 7.02 -1.92
N VAL A 138 -13.50 7.10 -1.96
CA VAL A 138 -12.76 8.33 -1.61
C VAL A 138 -12.88 9.44 -2.65
N THR A 139 -13.27 9.14 -3.89
CA THR A 139 -13.53 10.15 -4.93
C THR A 139 -15.01 10.43 -5.16
N ASN A 140 -15.92 9.68 -4.54
CA ASN A 140 -17.35 9.79 -4.80
C ASN A 140 -17.94 11.03 -4.10
N PRO A 141 -18.53 12.00 -4.85
CA PRO A 141 -19.11 13.22 -4.26
C PRO A 141 -20.30 12.94 -3.34
N LYS A 142 -20.92 11.77 -3.43
CA LYS A 142 -22.03 11.37 -2.54
C LYS A 142 -21.59 10.98 -1.14
N VAL A 143 -20.30 10.67 -0.94
CA VAL A 143 -19.72 10.44 0.38
C VAL A 143 -19.35 11.79 0.97
N ALA A 144 -19.71 12.04 2.22
CA ALA A 144 -19.38 13.30 2.91
C ALA A 144 -17.87 13.58 2.84
N ALA A 145 -17.49 14.82 2.48
CA ALA A 145 -16.09 15.22 2.33
C ALA A 145 -15.22 14.84 3.54
N PRO A 146 -15.67 15.05 4.80
CA PRO A 146 -14.87 14.65 5.95
C PRO A 146 -14.55 13.14 6.03
N VAL A 147 -15.43 12.27 5.54
CA VAL A 147 -15.20 10.82 5.52
C VAL A 147 -14.19 10.46 4.42
N ARG A 148 -14.35 11.04 3.21
CA ARG A 148 -13.46 10.81 2.08
C ARG A 148 -12.02 11.23 2.40
N GLU A 149 -11.85 12.44 2.90
CA GLU A 149 -10.54 13.00 3.24
C GLU A 149 -9.83 12.16 4.30
N ARG A 150 -10.59 11.67 5.29
CA ARG A 150 -10.02 10.83 6.36
C ARG A 150 -9.57 9.47 5.86
N LEU A 151 -10.39 8.80 5.07
CA LEU A 151 -10.00 7.52 4.46
C LEU A 151 -8.78 7.68 3.56
N ASN A 152 -8.71 8.77 2.80
CA ASN A 152 -7.57 9.05 1.93
C ASN A 152 -6.28 9.32 2.73
N VAL A 153 -6.36 10.16 3.78
CA VAL A 153 -5.20 10.46 4.63
C VAL A 153 -4.78 9.23 5.43
N GLU A 154 -5.72 8.45 5.97
CA GLU A 154 -5.40 7.20 6.67
C GLU A 154 -4.66 6.26 5.74
N SER A 155 -5.21 6.00 4.57
CA SER A 155 -4.66 5.03 3.62
C SER A 155 -3.29 5.48 3.09
N GLY A 156 -3.10 6.77 2.80
CA GLY A 156 -1.81 7.27 2.33
C GLY A 156 -0.70 7.29 3.40
N LEU A 157 -1.05 7.30 4.69
CA LEU A 157 -0.06 7.33 5.76
C LEU A 157 0.19 5.97 6.42
N ASN A 158 -0.79 5.07 6.43
CA ASN A 158 -0.65 3.78 7.10
C ASN A 158 0.40 2.87 6.45
N ASP A 159 0.54 2.91 5.13
CA ASP A 159 1.57 2.16 4.41
C ASP A 159 2.96 2.58 4.89
N GLY A 160 3.21 3.91 4.95
CA GLY A 160 4.47 4.46 5.45
C GLY A 160 4.75 4.15 6.93
N ILE A 161 3.70 4.10 7.77
CA ILE A 161 3.84 3.77 9.20
C ILE A 161 4.05 2.27 9.39
N CYS A 162 3.49 1.40 8.54
CA CYS A 162 3.70 -0.03 8.63
C CYS A 162 5.14 -0.45 8.25
N VAL A 163 5.80 0.29 7.36
CA VAL A 163 7.18 -0.02 6.92
C VAL A 163 8.16 -0.13 8.09
N PRO A 164 8.32 0.89 8.96
CA PRO A 164 9.26 0.77 10.08
C PRO A 164 8.92 -0.38 11.02
N VAL A 165 7.63 -0.66 11.24
CA VAL A 165 7.23 -1.79 12.09
C VAL A 165 7.60 -3.12 11.43
N LEU A 166 7.39 -3.25 10.10
CA LEU A 166 7.80 -4.44 9.34
C LEU A 166 9.30 -4.67 9.42
N LEU A 167 10.11 -3.63 9.18
CA LEU A 167 11.58 -3.70 9.22
C LEU A 167 12.09 -4.10 10.61
N MET A 168 11.49 -3.55 11.69
CA MET A 168 11.83 -3.95 13.06
C MET A 168 11.62 -5.43 13.31
N PHE A 169 10.48 -6.00 12.88
CA PHE A 169 10.21 -7.42 13.06
C PHE A 169 11.06 -8.31 12.15
N LEU A 170 11.44 -7.83 10.96
CA LEU A 170 12.40 -8.53 10.10
C LEU A 170 13.80 -8.52 10.71
N ALA A 171 14.24 -7.41 11.30
CA ALA A 171 15.51 -7.35 12.01
C ALA A 171 15.52 -8.32 13.22
N LEU A 172 14.43 -8.37 14.00
CA LEU A 172 14.29 -9.35 15.10
C LEU A 172 14.37 -10.80 14.61
N LEU A 173 13.81 -11.10 13.43
CA LEU A 173 13.87 -12.45 12.85
C LEU A 173 15.29 -12.86 12.48
N ILE A 174 16.10 -11.94 11.92
CA ILE A 174 17.48 -12.22 11.54
C ILE A 174 18.36 -12.44 12.77
N GLU A 175 18.14 -11.66 13.82
CA GLU A 175 18.97 -11.63 15.01
C GLU A 175 18.57 -12.63 16.13
N GLU A 176 17.57 -13.49 15.86
CA GLU A 176 17.07 -14.47 16.85
C GLU A 176 18.17 -15.39 17.44
N HIS A 177 19.31 -15.53 16.76
CA HIS A 177 20.45 -16.37 17.18
C HIS A 177 21.56 -15.61 17.91
N THR A 178 21.42 -14.31 18.19
CA THR A 178 22.42 -13.51 18.90
C THR A 178 22.17 -13.47 20.41
N GLN A 179 23.21 -13.07 21.19
CA GLN A 179 23.08 -12.97 22.65
C GLN A 179 22.17 -11.83 23.13
N SER A 180 21.88 -10.87 22.26
CA SER A 180 21.06 -9.69 22.58
C SER A 180 20.20 -9.27 21.36
N PRO A 181 19.29 -10.12 20.88
CA PRO A 181 18.59 -9.88 19.62
C PRO A 181 17.77 -8.58 19.65
N LEU A 182 17.12 -8.28 20.76
CA LEU A 182 16.26 -7.08 20.86
C LEU A 182 17.05 -5.77 20.81
N SER A 183 18.20 -5.67 21.51
CA SER A 183 18.99 -4.43 21.51
C SER A 183 19.58 -4.15 20.14
N LEU A 184 20.11 -5.19 19.48
CA LEU A 184 20.70 -5.04 18.15
C LEU A 184 19.61 -4.74 17.09
N ALA A 185 18.46 -5.41 17.16
CA ALA A 185 17.34 -5.12 16.27
C ALA A 185 16.83 -3.68 16.42
N ILE A 186 16.78 -3.17 17.65
CA ILE A 186 16.41 -1.78 17.92
C ILE A 186 17.47 -0.81 17.35
N GLU A 187 18.75 -1.11 17.52
CA GLU A 187 19.84 -0.29 16.99
C GLU A 187 19.79 -0.21 15.47
N LEU A 188 19.72 -1.35 14.77
CA LEU A 188 19.58 -1.42 13.32
C LEU A 188 18.32 -0.72 12.81
N PHE A 189 17.21 -0.91 13.53
CA PHE A 189 15.97 -0.22 13.19
C PHE A 189 16.10 1.30 13.23
N PHE A 190 16.68 1.86 14.30
CA PHE A 190 16.88 3.30 14.40
C PHE A 190 17.92 3.82 13.42
N GLU A 191 18.94 3.03 13.09
CA GLU A 191 19.92 3.35 12.05
C GLU A 191 19.25 3.42 10.68
N GLU A 192 18.54 2.39 10.25
CA GLU A 192 17.81 2.37 8.97
C GLU A 192 16.76 3.48 8.87
N LEU A 193 16.00 3.71 9.95
CA LEU A 193 15.00 4.77 10.02
C LEU A 193 15.65 6.15 9.94
N GLY A 194 16.73 6.37 10.71
CA GLY A 194 17.44 7.64 10.77
C GLY A 194 18.10 7.99 9.44
N ILE A 195 18.82 7.06 8.83
CA ILE A 195 19.45 7.24 7.52
C ILE A 195 18.38 7.50 6.46
N GLY A 196 17.32 6.69 6.43
CA GLY A 196 16.21 6.86 5.49
C GLY A 196 15.56 8.23 5.61
N ALA A 197 15.20 8.66 6.82
CA ALA A 197 14.58 9.95 7.07
C ALA A 197 15.51 11.13 6.71
N LEU A 198 16.80 11.04 7.06
CA LEU A 198 17.79 12.08 6.73
C LEU A 198 17.93 12.23 5.21
N ILE A 199 18.06 11.12 4.49
CA ILE A 199 18.25 11.14 3.03
C ILE A 199 16.98 11.66 2.35
N GLY A 200 15.80 11.13 2.69
CA GLY A 200 14.53 11.60 2.13
C GLY A 200 14.30 13.08 2.37
N GLY A 201 14.55 13.55 3.60
CA GLY A 201 14.44 14.96 3.97
C GLY A 201 15.46 15.84 3.22
N THR A 202 16.72 15.44 3.21
CA THR A 202 17.80 16.24 2.59
C THR A 202 17.65 16.34 1.08
N LEU A 203 17.42 15.22 0.39
CA LEU A 203 17.24 15.20 -1.07
C LEU A 203 16.01 16.00 -1.50
N THR A 204 14.91 15.87 -0.77
CA THR A 204 13.69 16.64 -1.07
C THR A 204 13.88 18.13 -0.85
N PHE A 205 14.57 18.53 0.24
CA PHE A 205 14.90 19.93 0.49
C PHE A 205 15.83 20.50 -0.58
N MET A 206 16.85 19.75 -0.97
CA MET A 206 17.76 20.16 -2.07
C MET A 206 17.02 20.29 -3.40
N ALA A 207 16.18 19.33 -3.74
CA ALA A 207 15.36 19.40 -4.95
C ALA A 207 14.44 20.62 -4.97
N TRP A 208 13.83 20.96 -3.83
CA TRP A 208 13.03 22.18 -3.69
C TRP A 208 13.87 23.46 -3.89
N LEU A 209 15.07 23.55 -3.33
CA LEU A 209 15.97 24.68 -3.54
C LEU A 209 16.34 24.82 -5.03
N MET A 210 16.70 23.71 -5.68
CA MET A 210 17.01 23.68 -7.11
C MET A 210 15.82 24.10 -7.96
N GLN A 211 14.62 23.61 -7.62
CA GLN A 211 13.37 23.98 -8.30
C GLN A 211 13.09 25.49 -8.18
N ARG A 212 13.21 26.07 -6.98
CA ARG A 212 13.06 27.52 -6.75
C ARG A 212 14.11 28.34 -7.52
N TYR A 213 15.36 27.89 -7.53
CA TYR A 213 16.42 28.56 -8.28
C TYR A 213 16.14 28.54 -9.79
N SER A 214 15.77 27.37 -10.32
CA SER A 214 15.41 27.17 -11.73
C SER A 214 14.18 28.01 -12.12
N ALA A 215 13.17 28.09 -11.27
CA ALA A 215 11.98 28.92 -11.48
C ALA A 215 12.35 30.41 -11.59
N LYS A 216 13.19 30.89 -10.68
CA LYS A 216 13.67 32.30 -10.67
C LYS A 216 14.40 32.67 -11.97
N HIS A 217 15.10 31.74 -12.60
CA HIS A 217 15.83 31.95 -13.83
C HIS A 217 15.05 31.57 -15.10
N HIS A 218 13.77 31.21 -14.98
CA HIS A 218 12.91 30.77 -16.09
C HIS A 218 13.47 29.58 -16.89
N TRP A 219 14.15 28.65 -16.21
CA TRP A 219 14.73 27.44 -16.83
C TRP A 219 13.75 26.25 -16.85
N GLN A 220 12.63 26.39 -16.16
CA GLN A 220 11.63 25.34 -16.07
C GLN A 220 10.79 25.25 -17.34
N THR A 221 10.49 24.03 -17.75
CA THR A 221 9.46 23.75 -18.75
C THR A 221 8.41 22.85 -18.12
N PRO A 222 7.10 23.05 -18.43
CA PRO A 222 6.02 22.27 -17.80
C PRO A 222 6.19 20.76 -17.94
N MET A 223 6.67 20.30 -19.11
CA MET A 223 6.89 18.88 -19.38
C MET A 223 7.92 18.25 -18.45
N TRP A 224 9.09 18.89 -18.28
CA TRP A 224 10.18 18.34 -17.46
C TRP A 224 9.92 18.50 -15.97
N SER A 225 9.21 19.56 -15.57
CA SER A 225 8.85 19.77 -14.16
C SER A 225 7.99 18.63 -13.59
N GLN A 226 7.14 18.02 -14.41
CA GLN A 226 6.31 16.89 -13.99
C GLN A 226 7.12 15.65 -13.59
N LEU A 227 8.34 15.47 -14.12
CA LEU A 227 9.22 14.35 -13.76
C LEU A 227 9.98 14.57 -12.44
N THR A 228 9.88 15.75 -11.83
CA THR A 228 10.59 16.07 -10.58
C THR A 228 10.23 15.12 -9.45
N LEU A 229 8.95 14.91 -9.16
CA LEU A 229 8.53 14.07 -8.03
C LEU A 229 8.76 12.57 -8.29
N PRO A 230 8.44 11.98 -9.46
CA PRO A 230 8.79 10.59 -9.73
C PRO A 230 10.30 10.33 -9.64
N GLY A 231 11.11 11.22 -10.24
CA GLY A 231 12.57 11.13 -10.16
C GLY A 231 13.10 11.25 -8.74
N LEU A 232 12.51 12.15 -7.94
CA LEU A 232 12.86 12.34 -6.54
C LEU A 232 12.50 11.12 -5.68
N ALA A 233 11.35 10.50 -5.93
CA ALA A 233 10.92 9.28 -5.24
C ALA A 233 11.93 8.14 -5.42
N VAL A 234 12.33 7.89 -6.67
CA VAL A 234 13.34 6.87 -7.00
C VAL A 234 14.71 7.23 -6.43
N LEU A 235 15.10 8.51 -6.51
CA LEU A 235 16.38 8.99 -5.97
C LEU A 235 16.44 8.80 -4.44
N CYS A 236 15.39 9.18 -3.70
CA CYS A 236 15.32 8.98 -2.26
C CYS A 236 15.42 7.49 -1.90
N PHE A 237 14.63 6.65 -2.57
CA PHE A 237 14.63 5.21 -2.35
C PHE A 237 16.00 4.60 -2.61
N ALA A 238 16.55 4.79 -3.80
CA ALA A 238 17.81 4.15 -4.22
C ALA A 238 19.02 4.64 -3.40
N THR A 239 19.08 5.95 -3.10
CA THR A 239 20.18 6.51 -2.30
C THR A 239 20.16 5.98 -0.87
N ALA A 240 18.99 5.91 -0.23
CA ALA A 240 18.88 5.36 1.10
C ALA A 240 19.28 3.88 1.14
N GLN A 241 18.80 3.06 0.20
CA GLN A 241 19.21 1.66 0.09
C GLN A 241 20.72 1.47 -0.10
N THR A 242 21.37 2.32 -0.88
CA THR A 242 22.84 2.23 -1.09
C THR A 242 23.65 2.63 0.13
N LEU A 243 23.08 3.44 1.02
CA LEU A 243 23.74 3.93 2.23
C LEU A 243 23.32 3.15 3.50
N GLY A 244 22.65 2.00 3.34
CA GLY A 244 22.26 1.14 4.46
C GLY A 244 21.03 1.63 5.22
N GLY A 245 20.28 2.58 4.66
CA GLY A 245 19.00 3.04 5.23
C GLY A 245 17.80 2.46 4.50
N SER A 246 16.61 2.60 5.09
CA SER A 246 15.38 2.18 4.43
C SER A 246 14.97 3.15 3.31
N GLY A 247 14.97 2.65 2.06
CA GLY A 247 14.49 3.39 0.90
C GLY A 247 13.01 3.77 0.98
N PHE A 248 12.18 2.94 1.61
CA PHE A 248 10.75 3.22 1.81
C PHE A 248 10.53 4.37 2.78
N ILE A 249 11.31 4.42 3.87
CA ILE A 249 11.28 5.54 4.81
C ILE A 249 11.74 6.82 4.12
N ALA A 250 12.78 6.75 3.31
CA ALA A 250 13.27 7.90 2.55
C ALA A 250 12.20 8.41 1.56
N ALA A 251 11.54 7.53 0.84
CA ALA A 251 10.45 7.88 -0.07
C ALA A 251 9.27 8.50 0.69
N PHE A 252 8.85 7.91 1.80
CA PHE A 252 7.74 8.40 2.62
C PHE A 252 8.02 9.77 3.24
N VAL A 253 9.18 9.95 3.90
CA VAL A 253 9.58 11.22 4.52
C VAL A 253 9.81 12.29 3.46
N GLY A 254 10.43 11.90 2.33
CA GLY A 254 10.59 12.79 1.17
C GLY A 254 9.25 13.27 0.63
N GLY A 255 8.29 12.38 0.48
CA GLY A 255 6.92 12.70 0.05
C GLY A 255 6.20 13.64 1.03
N LEU A 256 6.25 13.37 2.34
CA LEU A 256 5.68 14.25 3.36
C LEU A 256 6.28 15.66 3.32
N LEU A 257 7.59 15.76 3.17
CA LEU A 257 8.26 17.05 3.05
C LEU A 257 7.92 17.74 1.72
N ALA A 258 7.81 16.99 0.63
CA ALA A 258 7.37 17.50 -0.67
C ALA A 258 5.95 18.08 -0.61
N SER A 259 5.02 17.44 0.12
CA SER A 259 3.66 17.95 0.35
C SER A 259 3.64 19.37 0.93
N TYR A 260 4.62 19.70 1.77
CA TYR A 260 4.74 21.03 2.37
C TYR A 260 5.53 22.01 1.48
N LEU A 261 6.67 21.60 0.95
CA LEU A 261 7.58 22.49 0.24
C LEU A 261 7.09 22.87 -1.18
N PHE A 262 6.42 21.93 -1.87
CA PHE A 262 5.90 22.14 -3.23
C PHE A 262 4.41 22.50 -3.26
N ALA A 263 3.81 22.94 -2.15
CA ALA A 263 2.38 23.16 -1.99
C ALA A 263 1.73 24.01 -3.10
N GLU A 264 2.44 25.04 -3.61
CA GLU A 264 1.94 25.93 -4.66
C GLU A 264 1.86 25.27 -6.04
N GLN A 265 2.74 24.29 -6.31
CA GLN A 265 2.84 23.57 -7.60
C GLN A 265 2.38 22.12 -7.49
N LYS A 266 1.84 21.74 -6.33
CA LYS A 266 1.54 20.37 -5.94
C LYS A 266 0.72 19.64 -6.99
N HIS A 267 -0.34 20.24 -7.49
CA HIS A 267 -1.28 19.60 -8.42
C HIS A 267 -0.59 19.17 -9.72
N ASP A 268 0.21 20.04 -10.31
CA ASP A 268 0.87 19.74 -11.59
C ASP A 268 2.02 18.73 -11.45
N LEU A 269 2.76 18.81 -10.36
CA LEU A 269 3.89 17.92 -10.09
C LEU A 269 3.45 16.52 -9.67
N LEU A 270 2.35 16.39 -8.92
CA LEU A 270 1.84 15.10 -8.47
C LEU A 270 1.23 14.28 -9.59
N LYS A 271 0.60 14.92 -10.58
CA LYS A 271 -0.10 14.22 -11.65
C LYS A 271 0.76 13.16 -12.33
N ALA A 272 1.98 13.51 -12.75
CA ALA A 272 2.88 12.54 -13.37
C ALA A 272 3.33 11.45 -12.38
N SER A 273 3.55 11.78 -11.11
CA SER A 273 3.91 10.80 -10.09
C SER A 273 2.79 9.77 -9.88
N GLU A 274 1.53 10.20 -9.83
CA GLU A 274 0.36 9.33 -9.74
C GLU A 274 0.17 8.47 -10.99
N GLU A 275 0.45 9.02 -12.19
CA GLU A 275 0.40 8.28 -13.46
C GLU A 275 1.48 7.19 -13.51
N PHE A 276 2.72 7.49 -13.09
CA PHE A 276 3.81 6.51 -12.96
C PHE A 276 3.49 5.44 -11.92
N ALA A 277 3.02 5.83 -10.74
CA ALA A 277 2.58 4.92 -9.70
C ALA A 277 1.47 3.98 -10.22
N SER A 278 0.50 4.52 -10.95
CA SER A 278 -0.60 3.74 -11.54
C SER A 278 -0.08 2.73 -12.56
N LEU A 279 0.83 3.12 -13.46
CA LEU A 279 1.41 2.21 -14.45
C LEU A 279 2.15 1.04 -13.79
N LEU A 280 3.01 1.31 -12.81
CA LEU A 280 3.74 0.28 -12.08
C LEU A 280 2.78 -0.61 -11.27
N SER A 281 1.75 -0.03 -10.67
CA SER A 281 0.72 -0.77 -9.95
C SER A 281 -0.02 -1.75 -10.89
N ILE A 282 -0.40 -1.32 -12.10
CA ILE A 282 -1.03 -2.20 -13.10
C ILE A 282 -0.14 -3.42 -13.38
N ILE A 283 1.16 -3.19 -13.64
CA ILE A 283 2.11 -4.27 -13.92
C ILE A 283 2.21 -5.19 -12.70
N THR A 284 2.33 -4.64 -11.50
CA THR A 284 2.42 -5.42 -10.25
C THR A 284 1.17 -6.26 -10.02
N TRP A 285 -0.03 -5.72 -10.25
CA TRP A 285 -1.28 -6.47 -10.14
C TRP A 285 -1.39 -7.61 -11.17
N VAL A 286 -0.97 -7.39 -12.41
CA VAL A 286 -0.95 -8.43 -13.45
C VAL A 286 0.05 -9.53 -13.08
N VAL A 287 1.23 -9.17 -12.62
CA VAL A 287 2.27 -10.13 -12.19
C VAL A 287 1.82 -10.90 -10.95
N PHE A 288 1.19 -10.24 -9.98
CA PHE A 288 0.60 -10.88 -8.81
C PHE A 288 -0.43 -11.95 -9.21
N GLY A 289 -1.34 -11.62 -10.13
CA GLY A 289 -2.32 -12.57 -10.66
C GLY A 289 -1.69 -13.72 -11.45
N ALA A 290 -0.64 -13.45 -12.22
CA ALA A 290 -0.01 -14.45 -13.08
C ALA A 290 0.93 -15.40 -12.33
N LEU A 291 1.64 -14.94 -11.30
CA LEU A 291 2.70 -15.68 -10.62
C LEU A 291 2.39 -15.98 -9.16
N VAL A 292 2.02 -14.96 -8.36
CA VAL A 292 1.92 -15.13 -6.91
C VAL A 292 0.71 -15.98 -6.52
N ILE A 293 -0.49 -15.63 -7.00
CA ILE A 293 -1.70 -16.40 -6.69
C ILE A 293 -1.56 -17.88 -7.06
N PRO A 294 -1.15 -18.24 -8.30
CA PRO A 294 -1.01 -19.64 -8.66
C PRO A 294 0.04 -20.39 -7.82
N SER A 295 1.14 -19.74 -7.45
CA SER A 295 2.21 -20.38 -6.66
C SER A 295 1.77 -20.85 -5.28
N VAL A 296 0.78 -20.18 -4.69
CA VAL A 296 0.26 -20.48 -3.34
C VAL A 296 -1.16 -21.05 -3.34
N TRP A 297 -1.77 -21.26 -4.51
CA TRP A 297 -3.16 -21.72 -4.61
C TRP A 297 -3.43 -23.03 -3.83
N SER A 298 -2.51 -23.98 -3.91
CA SER A 298 -2.60 -25.25 -3.16
C SER A 298 -2.50 -25.09 -1.63
N SER A 299 -2.10 -23.92 -1.14
CA SER A 299 -1.97 -23.59 0.28
C SER A 299 -3.21 -22.84 0.82
N PHE A 300 -4.25 -22.66 0.02
CA PHE A 300 -5.50 -22.02 0.46
C PHE A 300 -6.36 -23.00 1.27
N THR A 301 -5.90 -23.28 2.49
CA THR A 301 -6.61 -24.09 3.48
C THR A 301 -7.79 -23.34 4.10
N VAL A 302 -8.63 -24.02 4.86
CA VAL A 302 -9.75 -23.40 5.58
C VAL A 302 -9.26 -22.30 6.53
N ASP A 303 -8.14 -22.53 7.22
CA ASP A 303 -7.55 -21.55 8.16
C ASP A 303 -7.09 -20.27 7.42
N VAL A 304 -6.53 -20.43 6.21
CA VAL A 304 -6.14 -19.30 5.34
C VAL A 304 -7.37 -18.48 4.94
N TRP A 305 -8.45 -19.13 4.47
CA TRP A 305 -9.69 -18.44 4.13
C TRP A 305 -10.31 -17.76 5.33
N LEU A 306 -10.30 -18.42 6.49
CA LEU A 306 -10.87 -17.88 7.72
C LEU A 306 -10.08 -16.66 8.20
N TYR A 307 -8.74 -16.74 8.22
CA TYR A 307 -7.90 -15.59 8.56
C TYR A 307 -8.15 -14.42 7.60
N ALA A 308 -8.16 -14.67 6.28
CA ALA A 308 -8.40 -13.66 5.27
C ALA A 308 -9.74 -12.95 5.45
N LEU A 309 -10.82 -13.70 5.67
CA LEU A 309 -12.16 -13.15 5.90
C LEU A 309 -12.23 -12.34 7.20
N LEU A 310 -11.65 -12.85 8.29
CA LEU A 310 -11.64 -12.16 9.58
C LEU A 310 -10.72 -10.92 9.55
N SER A 311 -9.63 -10.93 8.77
CA SER A 311 -8.76 -9.77 8.57
C SER A 311 -9.51 -8.60 7.94
N LEU A 312 -10.38 -8.86 6.98
CA LEU A 312 -11.18 -7.83 6.30
C LEU A 312 -12.41 -7.38 7.11
N THR A 313 -12.83 -8.17 8.08
CA THR A 313 -14.03 -7.91 8.88
C THR A 313 -13.67 -7.54 10.32
N VAL A 314 -13.62 -8.51 11.20
CA VAL A 314 -13.48 -8.31 12.66
C VAL A 314 -12.20 -7.57 13.01
N ILE A 315 -11.05 -8.02 12.46
CA ILE A 315 -9.71 -7.45 12.75
C ILE A 315 -9.61 -5.99 12.31
N ARG A 316 -10.27 -5.61 11.24
CA ARG A 316 -10.28 -4.22 10.77
C ARG A 316 -11.39 -3.40 11.42
N ILE A 317 -12.62 -3.90 11.43
CA ILE A 317 -13.80 -3.14 11.84
C ILE A 317 -13.77 -2.83 13.34
N VAL A 318 -13.46 -3.80 14.19
CA VAL A 318 -13.50 -3.60 15.66
C VAL A 318 -12.47 -2.53 16.11
N PRO A 319 -11.18 -2.59 15.72
CA PRO A 319 -10.23 -1.51 16.03
C PRO A 319 -10.67 -0.13 15.55
N VAL A 320 -11.27 -0.03 14.36
CA VAL A 320 -11.79 1.24 13.84
C VAL A 320 -12.96 1.74 14.69
N LEU A 321 -13.92 0.88 15.05
CA LEU A 321 -15.03 1.25 15.93
C LEU A 321 -14.54 1.75 17.30
N VAL A 322 -13.51 1.10 17.87
CA VAL A 322 -12.88 1.50 19.14
C VAL A 322 -12.16 2.84 18.97
N SER A 323 -11.35 3.01 17.93
CA SER A 323 -10.60 4.25 17.69
C SER A 323 -11.50 5.46 17.44
N LEU A 324 -12.68 5.24 16.84
CA LEU A 324 -13.66 6.27 16.55
C LEU A 324 -14.74 6.41 17.66
N ALA A 325 -14.60 5.72 18.78
CA ALA A 325 -15.50 5.90 19.91
C ALA A 325 -15.43 7.34 20.45
N GLY A 326 -16.59 7.95 20.71
CA GLY A 326 -16.69 9.32 21.21
C GLY A 326 -16.43 10.43 20.19
N THR A 327 -16.38 10.14 18.88
CA THR A 327 -16.06 11.11 17.82
C THR A 327 -17.29 11.79 17.19
N GLY A 328 -18.48 11.62 17.73
CA GLY A 328 -19.70 12.21 17.17
C GLY A 328 -20.24 11.55 15.90
N PHE A 329 -19.51 10.61 15.29
CA PHE A 329 -20.03 9.82 14.18
C PHE A 329 -21.06 8.80 14.66
N ASP A 330 -22.12 8.64 13.86
CA ASP A 330 -23.09 7.56 14.04
C ASP A 330 -22.44 6.19 13.78
N PHE A 331 -23.05 5.14 14.28
CA PHE A 331 -22.52 3.77 14.20
C PHE A 331 -22.32 3.33 12.73
N GLU A 332 -23.25 3.69 11.84
CA GLU A 332 -23.19 3.28 10.43
C GLU A 332 -22.01 3.95 9.69
N THR A 333 -21.74 5.22 9.96
CA THR A 333 -20.55 5.91 9.42
C THR A 333 -19.25 5.30 9.94
N ARG A 334 -19.18 4.94 11.23
CA ARG A 334 -18.00 4.24 11.79
C ARG A 334 -17.84 2.85 11.18
N LEU A 335 -18.93 2.13 10.97
CA LEU A 335 -18.91 0.82 10.31
C LEU A 335 -18.47 0.94 8.85
N PHE A 336 -18.92 1.98 8.15
CA PHE A 336 -18.51 2.30 6.78
C PHE A 336 -16.98 2.56 6.69
N ILE A 337 -16.43 3.39 7.59
CA ILE A 337 -15.00 3.65 7.67
C ILE A 337 -14.24 2.36 7.99
N GLY A 338 -14.74 1.53 8.91
CA GLY A 338 -14.13 0.25 9.25
C GLY A 338 -14.12 -0.74 8.09
N TRP A 339 -15.19 -0.82 7.32
CA TRP A 339 -15.28 -1.69 6.15
C TRP A 339 -14.39 -1.21 5.01
N PHE A 340 -14.39 0.07 4.65
CA PHE A 340 -13.62 0.59 3.53
C PHE A 340 -12.16 0.86 3.88
N GLY A 341 -11.47 -0.17 4.38
CA GLY A 341 -10.03 -0.30 4.49
C GLY A 341 -9.52 -1.49 3.68
N PRO A 342 -9.61 -1.47 2.33
CA PRO A 342 -9.23 -2.61 1.50
C PRO A 342 -7.73 -2.90 1.61
N ARG A 343 -7.35 -4.18 1.52
CA ARG A 343 -5.96 -4.63 1.46
C ARG A 343 -5.52 -4.72 0.02
N GLY A 344 -4.36 -4.19 -0.32
CA GLY A 344 -3.94 -4.07 -1.72
C GLY A 344 -2.45 -4.15 -1.95
N LEU A 345 -1.91 -3.18 -2.67
CA LEU A 345 -0.57 -3.19 -3.22
C LEU A 345 0.52 -3.33 -2.15
N ALA A 346 0.46 -2.57 -1.05
CA ALA A 346 1.45 -2.65 0.02
C ALA A 346 1.52 -4.06 0.60
N SER A 347 0.37 -4.72 0.83
CA SER A 347 0.34 -6.11 1.31
C SER A 347 0.99 -7.10 0.33
N ILE A 348 0.83 -6.88 -0.99
CA ILE A 348 1.50 -7.69 -2.02
C ILE A 348 3.01 -7.50 -1.95
N VAL A 349 3.46 -6.25 -1.91
CA VAL A 349 4.88 -5.92 -1.89
C VAL A 349 5.55 -6.46 -0.63
N PHE A 350 4.94 -6.25 0.52
CA PHE A 350 5.44 -6.80 1.78
C PHE A 350 5.48 -8.34 1.77
N ALA A 351 4.47 -9.00 1.18
CA ALA A 351 4.48 -10.46 1.03
C ALA A 351 5.61 -10.95 0.11
N ILE A 352 5.95 -10.20 -0.93
CA ILE A 352 7.10 -10.50 -1.80
C ILE A 352 8.42 -10.28 -1.05
N MET A 353 8.55 -9.19 -0.31
CA MET A 353 9.75 -8.87 0.45
C MET A 353 10.10 -9.94 1.49
N ILE A 354 9.11 -10.46 2.21
CA ILE A 354 9.38 -11.47 3.25
C ILE A 354 9.84 -12.82 2.69
N LEU A 355 9.64 -13.09 1.39
CA LEU A 355 10.09 -14.35 0.78
C LEU A 355 11.60 -14.53 0.73
N ASP A 356 12.36 -13.43 0.82
CA ASP A 356 13.83 -13.47 0.84
C ASP A 356 14.42 -13.81 2.21
N TYR A 357 13.56 -13.92 3.23
CA TYR A 357 13.97 -14.24 4.60
C TYR A 357 13.74 -15.73 4.91
N PRO A 358 14.56 -16.34 5.81
CA PRO A 358 14.47 -17.75 6.15
C PRO A 358 13.27 -18.06 7.05
N LEU A 359 12.06 -17.90 6.51
CA LEU A 359 10.81 -18.13 7.23
C LEU A 359 10.43 -19.60 7.26
N GLN A 360 10.02 -20.12 8.42
CA GLN A 360 9.50 -21.47 8.56
C GLN A 360 8.12 -21.63 7.93
N THR A 361 7.29 -20.60 8.02
CA THR A 361 5.91 -20.59 7.49
C THR A 361 5.71 -19.60 6.35
N GLY A 362 6.76 -19.13 5.68
CA GLY A 362 6.72 -18.08 4.65
C GLY A 362 5.68 -18.34 3.55
N ARG A 363 5.57 -19.60 3.08
CA ARG A 363 4.55 -19.97 2.10
C ARG A 363 3.12 -19.78 2.62
N THR A 364 2.87 -20.06 3.89
CA THR A 364 1.57 -19.83 4.53
C THR A 364 1.27 -18.33 4.65
N LEU A 365 2.26 -17.53 5.06
CA LEU A 365 2.12 -16.07 5.15
C LEU A 365 1.73 -15.46 3.80
N VAL A 366 2.45 -15.86 2.74
CA VAL A 366 2.13 -15.39 1.38
C VAL A 366 0.77 -15.89 0.92
N ALA A 367 0.38 -17.12 1.26
CA ALA A 367 -0.94 -17.64 0.93
C ALA A 367 -2.06 -16.85 1.63
N VAL A 368 -1.90 -16.52 2.92
CA VAL A 368 -2.85 -15.68 3.65
C VAL A 368 -2.91 -14.27 3.04
N ALA A 369 -1.76 -13.67 2.71
CA ALA A 369 -1.71 -12.35 2.07
C ALA A 369 -2.42 -12.36 0.72
N ALA A 370 -2.09 -13.32 -0.14
CA ALA A 370 -2.69 -13.46 -1.47
C ALA A 370 -4.22 -13.69 -1.39
N CYS A 371 -4.67 -14.57 -0.49
CA CYS A 371 -6.07 -14.82 -0.24
C CYS A 371 -6.80 -13.58 0.27
N THR A 372 -6.19 -12.85 1.24
CA THR A 372 -6.77 -11.62 1.80
C THR A 372 -6.91 -10.53 0.76
N VAL A 373 -5.87 -10.32 -0.06
CA VAL A 373 -5.90 -9.33 -1.15
C VAL A 373 -6.95 -9.71 -2.21
N LEU A 374 -7.00 -10.99 -2.61
CA LEU A 374 -8.01 -11.50 -3.55
C LEU A 374 -9.43 -11.21 -3.04
N LEU A 375 -9.73 -11.59 -1.79
CA LEU A 375 -11.02 -11.32 -1.16
C LEU A 375 -11.29 -9.82 -1.01
N SER A 376 -10.27 -9.04 -0.65
CA SER A 376 -10.38 -7.59 -0.51
C SER A 376 -10.83 -6.95 -1.81
N VAL A 377 -10.15 -7.25 -2.91
CA VAL A 377 -10.47 -6.69 -4.24
C VAL A 377 -11.90 -7.04 -4.66
N LEU A 378 -12.32 -8.29 -4.42
CA LEU A 378 -13.67 -8.76 -4.74
C LEU A 378 -14.74 -8.10 -3.84
N LEU A 379 -14.60 -8.20 -2.52
CA LEU A 379 -15.64 -7.78 -1.59
C LEU A 379 -15.80 -6.25 -1.56
N HIS A 380 -14.69 -5.50 -1.51
CA HIS A 380 -14.77 -4.04 -1.51
C HIS A 380 -15.19 -3.49 -2.88
N GLY A 381 -14.71 -4.11 -3.98
CA GLY A 381 -15.15 -3.72 -5.32
C GLY A 381 -16.66 -3.87 -5.51
N LEU A 382 -17.23 -5.01 -5.10
CA LEU A 382 -18.67 -5.28 -5.22
C LEU A 382 -19.52 -4.46 -4.25
N SER A 383 -19.01 -4.16 -3.05
CA SER A 383 -19.79 -3.47 -2.00
C SER A 383 -19.71 -1.95 -2.07
N ALA A 384 -18.73 -1.35 -2.78
CA ALA A 384 -18.50 0.09 -2.78
C ALA A 384 -19.73 0.89 -3.25
N ASN A 385 -20.20 0.63 -4.45
CA ASN A 385 -21.33 1.37 -5.04
C ASN A 385 -22.65 1.20 -4.27
N PRO A 386 -23.07 -0.02 -3.88
CA PRO A 386 -24.27 -0.22 -3.07
C PRO A 386 -24.22 0.53 -1.74
N TRP A 387 -23.11 0.45 -1.03
CA TRP A 387 -23.01 1.06 0.30
C TRP A 387 -22.89 2.59 0.24
N VAL A 388 -22.15 3.13 -0.72
CA VAL A 388 -22.11 4.58 -0.98
C VAL A 388 -23.50 5.13 -1.28
N SER A 389 -24.28 4.42 -2.12
CA SER A 389 -25.66 4.83 -2.44
C SER A 389 -26.57 4.81 -1.22
N ARG A 390 -26.39 3.82 -0.35
CA ARG A 390 -27.17 3.71 0.91
C ARG A 390 -26.84 4.86 1.87
N LEU A 391 -25.54 5.18 2.05
CA LEU A 391 -25.10 6.26 2.93
C LEU A 391 -25.60 7.63 2.42
N ALA A 392 -25.52 7.86 1.10
CA ALA A 392 -26.01 9.11 0.49
C ALA A 392 -27.51 9.36 0.67
N ASN A 393 -28.33 8.31 0.60
CA ASN A 393 -29.80 8.42 0.76
C ASN A 393 -30.24 8.76 2.20
N ARG A 394 -29.33 8.73 3.18
CA ARG A 394 -29.61 9.10 4.58
C ARG A 394 -29.22 10.54 4.92
N ILE A 395 -28.30 11.11 4.15
CA ILE A 395 -27.80 12.47 4.37
C ILE A 395 -28.68 13.51 3.64
N ASN A 396 -29.48 13.06 2.68
CA ASN A 396 -30.55 13.83 2.01
C ASN A 396 -31.91 13.57 2.69
#